data_f1875c17d90e3817c37cda7923002d33
#
_entry.id   f1875c17d90e3817c37cda7923002d33
#
_cell.length_a   1.000
_cell.length_b   1.000
_cell.length_c   1.000
_cell.angle_alpha   90.00
_cell.angle_beta   90.00
_cell.angle_gamma   90.00
#
_symmetry.space_group_name_H-M   'P 1'
#
loop_
_entity.id
_entity.type
_entity.pdbx_description
1 polymer ?
#
loop_
_entity_poly.entity_id
_entity_poly.type
_entity_poly.pdbx_seq_one_letter_code
_entity_poly.pdbx_strand_id
1 'polypeptide(L)'
;MKKKTLTIAIALVLVVALAVGATYAYLTAKTEAVTNTFTVGKTIDDPETNFILKEHKVAYDANTATYKYVDAEGNVTTDSSKYVEVAGNEYNEDTPGMTVAKDPFVQIKKAVETPSYLFVEVYGNAAGLNYKLNGDWEEVTGLQKQLPNGGTLYVYKTPMTSGNSIGTYPILDGNQLTVDLTTPLAQNSSLQFNAYLCQTTGFSSAAAAFDACFGK
;
A
#
# COMPACT_ATOMS: atom_id res chain seq x y z
N MET A 1 -6.84 14.40 -86.59
CA MET A 1 -7.57 14.75 -85.37
C MET A 1 -7.44 13.68 -84.26
N LYS A 2 -7.45 12.39 -84.50
CA LYS A 2 -7.43 11.33 -83.45
C LYS A 2 -6.19 11.29 -82.58
N LYS A 3 -4.97 11.65 -83.08
CA LYS A 3 -3.75 11.62 -82.28
C LYS A 3 -3.73 12.75 -81.19
N LYS A 4 -4.19 13.99 -81.53
CA LYS A 4 -4.23 15.10 -80.56
C LYS A 4 -5.24 14.86 -79.39
N THR A 5 -6.37 14.23 -79.74
CA THR A 5 -7.37 13.89 -78.74
C THR A 5 -6.87 12.82 -77.78
N LEU A 6 -6.11 11.81 -78.27
CA LEU A 6 -5.49 10.80 -77.43
C LEU A 6 -4.42 11.39 -76.47
N THR A 7 -3.59 12.30 -76.97
CA THR A 7 -2.56 12.95 -76.17
C THR A 7 -3.19 13.78 -75.04
N ILE A 8 -4.28 14.49 -75.29
CA ILE A 8 -5.00 15.28 -74.28
C ILE A 8 -5.65 14.35 -73.26
N ALA A 9 -6.23 13.25 -73.71
CA ALA A 9 -6.84 12.25 -72.80
C ALA A 9 -5.79 11.62 -71.86
N ILE A 10 -4.61 11.28 -72.32
CA ILE A 10 -3.51 10.71 -71.54
C ILE A 10 -2.98 11.75 -70.58
N ALA A 11 -2.81 13.01 -71.03
CA ALA A 11 -2.36 14.07 -70.12
C ALA A 11 -3.35 14.35 -68.99
N LEU A 12 -4.66 14.31 -69.26
CA LEU A 12 -5.68 14.51 -68.27
C LEU A 12 -5.68 13.37 -67.21
N VAL A 13 -5.52 12.14 -67.66
CA VAL A 13 -5.42 10.96 -66.74
C VAL A 13 -4.19 11.07 -65.85
N LEU A 14 -3.04 11.50 -66.40
CA LEU A 14 -1.82 11.69 -65.64
C LEU A 14 -1.97 12.79 -64.58
N VAL A 15 -2.61 13.92 -64.90
CA VAL A 15 -2.87 15.00 -63.95
C VAL A 15 -3.79 14.53 -62.84
N VAL A 16 -4.85 13.80 -63.16
CA VAL A 16 -5.77 13.23 -62.15
C VAL A 16 -5.03 12.22 -61.26
N ALA A 17 -4.22 11.34 -61.84
CA ALA A 17 -3.45 10.36 -61.08
C ALA A 17 -2.43 11.01 -60.15
N LEU A 18 -1.76 12.10 -60.57
CA LEU A 18 -0.85 12.86 -59.75
C LEU A 18 -1.59 13.61 -58.59
N ALA A 19 -2.75 14.20 -58.92
CA ALA A 19 -3.57 14.87 -57.89
C ALA A 19 -4.09 13.90 -56.84
N VAL A 20 -4.60 12.73 -57.25
CA VAL A 20 -5.06 11.66 -56.33
C VAL A 20 -3.90 11.08 -55.54
N GLY A 21 -2.75 10.85 -56.15
CA GLY A 21 -1.54 10.34 -55.48
C GLY A 21 -1.00 11.32 -54.47
N ALA A 22 -0.94 12.62 -54.79
CA ALA A 22 -0.52 13.66 -53.88
C ALA A 22 -1.50 13.83 -52.68
N THR A 23 -2.82 13.77 -52.95
CA THR A 23 -3.85 13.81 -51.93
C THR A 23 -3.79 12.59 -51.03
N TYR A 24 -3.57 11.40 -51.59
CA TYR A 24 -3.43 10.18 -50.83
C TYR A 24 -2.16 10.19 -49.97
N ALA A 25 -1.03 10.65 -50.50
CA ALA A 25 0.21 10.81 -49.76
C ALA A 25 0.07 11.84 -48.62
N TYR A 26 -0.67 12.92 -48.85
CA TYR A 26 -0.96 13.92 -47.82
C TYR A 26 -1.90 13.40 -46.73
N LEU A 27 -2.90 12.62 -47.10
CA LEU A 27 -3.86 12.00 -46.15
C LEU A 27 -3.29 10.75 -45.46
N THR A 28 -2.26 10.13 -45.99
CA THR A 28 -1.58 8.97 -45.40
C THR A 28 -0.24 9.34 -44.76
N ALA A 29 0.10 10.64 -44.61
CA ALA A 29 1.20 11.05 -43.81
C ALA A 29 0.89 10.63 -42.35
N LYS A 30 1.32 9.43 -41.96
CA LYS A 30 1.37 9.00 -40.57
C LYS A 30 2.31 9.96 -39.86
N THR A 31 1.76 10.77 -39.00
CA THR A 31 2.58 11.27 -37.89
C THR A 31 3.15 10.04 -37.21
N GLU A 32 4.46 9.98 -37.04
CA GLU A 32 5.06 8.99 -36.13
C GLU A 32 4.31 9.10 -34.80
N ALA A 33 3.86 7.96 -34.29
CA ALA A 33 3.19 7.95 -33.02
C ALA A 33 4.19 8.49 -31.97
N VAL A 34 3.89 9.65 -31.44
CA VAL A 34 4.63 10.15 -30.28
C VAL A 34 4.26 9.20 -29.15
N THR A 35 5.11 8.22 -28.91
CA THR A 35 4.97 7.31 -27.78
C THR A 35 5.38 8.08 -26.54
N ASN A 36 4.42 8.69 -25.87
CA ASN A 36 4.63 9.18 -24.51
C ASN A 36 4.67 7.95 -23.60
N THR A 37 5.85 7.57 -23.19
CA THR A 37 6.00 6.56 -22.15
C THR A 37 5.66 7.23 -20.83
N PHE A 38 4.44 7.01 -20.35
CA PHE A 38 4.07 7.39 -19.00
C PHE A 38 4.66 6.35 -18.06
N THR A 39 5.75 6.69 -17.42
CA THR A 39 6.25 5.92 -16.29
C THR A 39 5.38 6.32 -15.10
N VAL A 40 4.59 5.38 -14.58
CA VAL A 40 3.93 5.58 -13.28
C VAL A 40 5.06 5.77 -12.28
N GLY A 41 5.11 6.95 -11.65
CA GLY A 41 6.12 7.23 -10.62
C GLY A 41 6.02 6.17 -9.53
N LYS A 42 7.15 5.61 -9.13
CA LYS A 42 7.18 4.67 -8.00
C LYS A 42 6.75 5.43 -6.75
N THR A 43 5.90 4.82 -5.94
CA THR A 43 5.49 5.38 -4.65
C THR A 43 6.70 5.47 -3.72
N ILE A 44 7.52 4.42 -3.72
CA ILE A 44 8.78 4.32 -3.00
C ILE A 44 9.74 3.44 -3.79
N ASP A 45 11.02 3.76 -3.77
CA ASP A 45 12.05 2.95 -4.39
C ASP A 45 12.35 1.74 -3.49
N ASP A 46 12.51 0.55 -4.11
CA ASP A 46 12.81 -0.72 -3.43
C ASP A 46 11.91 -0.97 -2.20
N PRO A 47 10.58 -1.18 -2.42
CA PRO A 47 9.62 -1.26 -1.33
C PRO A 47 9.90 -2.41 -0.36
N GLU A 48 10.50 -3.50 -0.80
CA GLU A 48 10.79 -4.67 0.04
C GLU A 48 11.79 -4.34 1.17
N THR A 49 12.69 -3.40 0.95
CA THR A 49 13.69 -2.96 1.93
C THR A 49 13.34 -1.64 2.61
N ASN A 50 12.60 -0.76 1.95
CA ASN A 50 12.34 0.60 2.41
C ASN A 50 10.94 0.83 2.98
N PHE A 51 10.03 -0.13 2.79
CA PHE A 51 8.67 -0.09 3.32
C PHE A 51 8.36 -1.42 4.00
N ILE A 52 8.52 -1.49 5.30
CA ILE A 52 8.42 -2.71 6.08
C ILE A 52 7.39 -2.60 7.19
N LEU A 53 6.71 -3.71 7.46
CA LEU A 53 5.81 -3.88 8.60
C LEU A 53 6.43 -4.93 9.52
N LYS A 54 6.61 -4.57 10.78
CA LYS A 54 7.25 -5.41 11.80
C LYS A 54 6.67 -5.16 13.17
N GLU A 55 7.07 -5.96 14.12
CA GLU A 55 6.90 -5.75 15.56
C GLU A 55 8.16 -6.21 16.29
N HIS A 56 8.29 -5.86 17.56
CA HIS A 56 9.41 -6.34 18.34
C HIS A 56 9.07 -7.69 18.99
N LYS A 57 10.09 -8.54 19.08
CA LYS A 57 9.98 -9.87 19.66
C LYS A 57 9.64 -9.78 21.14
N VAL A 58 8.68 -10.59 21.57
CA VAL A 58 8.31 -10.75 22.97
C VAL A 58 8.47 -12.19 23.42
N ALA A 59 8.65 -12.37 24.74
CA ALA A 59 8.60 -13.67 25.40
C ALA A 59 7.77 -13.57 26.67
N TYR A 60 7.17 -14.71 27.06
CA TYR A 60 6.42 -14.81 28.30
C TYR A 60 7.36 -14.73 29.52
N ASP A 61 7.09 -13.79 30.42
CA ASP A 61 7.80 -13.64 31.70
C ASP A 61 6.93 -14.23 32.80
N ALA A 62 7.28 -15.43 33.26
CA ALA A 62 6.56 -16.13 34.31
C ALA A 62 6.54 -15.39 35.66
N ASN A 63 7.49 -14.50 35.92
CA ASN A 63 7.55 -13.71 37.17
C ASN A 63 6.45 -12.65 37.21
N THR A 64 6.04 -12.15 36.08
CA THR A 64 5.00 -11.10 35.97
C THR A 64 3.75 -11.58 35.25
N ALA A 65 3.72 -12.85 34.82
CA ALA A 65 2.63 -13.48 34.10
C ALA A 65 2.15 -12.63 32.88
N THR A 66 3.10 -12.12 32.10
CA THR A 66 2.79 -11.34 30.88
C THR A 66 3.93 -11.44 29.87
N TYR A 67 3.67 -10.98 28.63
CA TYR A 67 4.70 -10.89 27.58
C TYR A 67 5.47 -9.60 27.66
N LYS A 68 6.78 -9.69 27.52
CA LYS A 68 7.71 -8.55 27.55
C LYS A 68 8.69 -8.61 26.37
N TYR A 69 9.21 -7.46 25.99
CA TYR A 69 10.24 -7.36 24.95
C TYR A 69 11.53 -8.04 25.38
N VAL A 70 12.19 -8.65 24.40
CA VAL A 70 13.44 -9.39 24.62
C VAL A 70 14.56 -8.89 23.70
N ASP A 71 15.78 -9.06 24.15
CA ASP A 71 16.99 -8.87 23.36
C ASP A 71 17.30 -10.05 22.43
N ALA A 72 18.42 -10.00 21.71
CA ALA A 72 18.84 -11.03 20.77
C ALA A 72 19.14 -12.39 21.44
N GLU A 73 19.52 -12.37 22.70
CA GLU A 73 19.76 -13.54 23.54
C GLU A 73 18.49 -14.10 24.17
N GLY A 74 17.34 -13.41 24.01
CA GLY A 74 16.05 -13.81 24.57
C GLY A 74 15.81 -13.35 26.01
N ASN A 75 16.65 -12.48 26.55
CA ASN A 75 16.46 -11.93 27.89
C ASN A 75 15.46 -10.77 27.86
N VAL A 76 14.59 -10.71 28.86
CA VAL A 76 13.68 -9.56 29.02
C VAL A 76 14.47 -8.27 29.19
N THR A 77 14.11 -7.26 28.41
CA THR A 77 14.77 -5.95 28.45
C THR A 77 13.76 -4.81 28.32
N THR A 78 14.07 -3.68 28.96
CA THR A 78 13.35 -2.41 28.80
C THR A 78 14.12 -1.41 27.94
N ASP A 79 15.32 -1.78 27.50
CA ASP A 79 16.16 -0.98 26.62
C ASP A 79 15.71 -1.20 25.16
N SER A 80 14.97 -0.25 24.61
CA SER A 80 14.42 -0.32 23.26
C SER A 80 15.48 -0.43 22.16
N SER A 81 16.72 -0.02 22.43
CA SER A 81 17.81 -0.16 21.47
C SER A 81 18.26 -1.61 21.26
N LYS A 82 17.83 -2.52 22.14
CA LYS A 82 18.12 -3.96 22.10
C LYS A 82 16.97 -4.80 21.60
N TYR A 83 15.80 -4.21 21.33
CA TYR A 83 14.65 -4.95 20.85
C TYR A 83 14.94 -5.59 19.49
N VAL A 84 14.47 -6.81 19.32
CA VAL A 84 14.64 -7.59 18.09
C VAL A 84 13.40 -7.46 17.22
N GLU A 85 13.54 -6.96 16.00
CA GLU A 85 12.44 -6.89 15.05
C GLU A 85 12.09 -8.27 14.50
N VAL A 86 10.79 -8.59 14.46
CA VAL A 86 10.24 -9.84 13.90
C VAL A 86 9.03 -9.53 13.00
N ALA A 87 8.67 -10.51 12.17
CA ALA A 87 7.48 -10.41 11.32
C ALA A 87 6.17 -10.63 12.11
N GLY A 88 6.24 -11.30 13.25
CA GLY A 88 5.11 -11.59 14.13
C GLY A 88 5.53 -12.36 15.37
N ASN A 89 4.71 -12.29 16.41
CA ASN A 89 4.87 -13.05 17.65
C ASN A 89 3.76 -14.08 17.81
N GLU A 90 4.07 -15.17 18.52
CA GLU A 90 3.10 -16.16 19.00
C GLU A 90 2.89 -15.96 20.50
N TYR A 91 1.64 -16.06 20.95
CA TYR A 91 1.22 -15.88 22.32
C TYR A 91 0.53 -17.18 22.77
N ASN A 92 1.20 -17.97 23.61
CA ASN A 92 0.74 -19.32 23.99
C ASN A 92 0.29 -19.41 25.43
N GLU A 93 0.52 -18.38 26.25
CA GLU A 93 0.23 -18.35 27.69
C GLU A 93 -0.79 -17.25 28.03
N ASP A 94 -1.82 -17.12 27.14
CA ASP A 94 -2.80 -16.05 27.31
C ASP A 94 -3.84 -16.40 28.37
N THR A 95 -4.05 -15.47 29.30
CA THR A 95 -5.09 -15.57 30.32
C THR A 95 -6.05 -14.38 30.25
N PRO A 96 -7.34 -14.58 30.57
CA PRO A 96 -8.31 -13.49 30.61
C PRO A 96 -7.81 -12.30 31.47
N GLY A 97 -7.92 -11.10 30.93
CA GLY A 97 -7.47 -9.86 31.58
C GLY A 97 -5.99 -9.57 31.44
N MET A 98 -5.19 -10.45 30.84
CA MET A 98 -3.78 -10.20 30.57
C MET A 98 -3.60 -9.05 29.59
N THR A 99 -2.74 -8.11 29.92
CA THR A 99 -2.23 -7.11 28.98
C THR A 99 -0.90 -7.59 28.44
N VAL A 100 -0.79 -7.69 27.12
CA VAL A 100 0.40 -8.19 26.42
C VAL A 100 1.05 -7.08 25.61
N ALA A 101 2.38 -7.05 25.59
CA ALA A 101 3.13 -6.19 24.70
C ALA A 101 2.90 -6.62 23.25
N LYS A 102 2.42 -5.70 22.43
CA LYS A 102 2.23 -5.87 20.98
C LYS A 102 2.37 -4.52 20.30
N ASP A 103 3.41 -4.36 19.53
CA ASP A 103 3.79 -3.08 18.97
C ASP A 103 4.03 -3.15 17.44
N PRO A 104 3.04 -3.57 16.66
CA PRO A 104 3.18 -3.54 15.21
C PRO A 104 3.43 -2.10 14.74
N PHE A 105 4.39 -1.94 13.86
CA PHE A 105 4.73 -0.65 13.27
C PHE A 105 5.07 -0.77 11.80
N VAL A 106 4.75 0.29 11.06
CA VAL A 106 5.26 0.49 9.70
C VAL A 106 6.54 1.31 9.80
N GLN A 107 7.57 0.92 9.09
CA GLN A 107 8.80 1.70 8.95
C GLN A 107 9.05 2.05 7.50
N ILE A 108 9.26 3.34 7.24
CA ILE A 108 9.66 3.88 5.94
C ILE A 108 11.11 4.37 6.07
N LYS A 109 12.03 3.72 5.37
CA LYS A 109 13.48 3.99 5.45
C LYS A 109 13.98 4.94 4.38
N LYS A 110 13.23 5.08 3.30
CA LYS A 110 13.53 6.00 2.18
C LYS A 110 12.33 6.89 1.91
N ALA A 111 12.57 8.14 1.59
CA ALA A 111 11.49 9.07 1.29
C ALA A 111 10.63 8.58 0.11
N VAL A 112 9.30 8.76 0.22
CA VAL A 112 8.40 8.50 -0.89
C VAL A 112 8.70 9.47 -2.03
N GLU A 113 8.64 8.98 -3.26
CA GLU A 113 8.90 9.78 -4.45
C GLU A 113 7.67 10.61 -4.86
N THR A 114 6.49 10.10 -4.55
CA THR A 114 5.20 10.75 -4.82
C THR A 114 4.40 10.89 -3.54
N PRO A 115 3.68 12.01 -3.31
CA PRO A 115 2.77 12.12 -2.16
C PRO A 115 1.81 10.93 -2.11
N SER A 116 1.72 10.27 -0.95
CA SER A 116 1.05 8.98 -0.82
C SER A 116 0.24 8.90 0.47
N TYR A 117 -0.88 8.19 0.41
CA TYR A 117 -1.56 7.70 1.60
C TYR A 117 -0.81 6.48 2.14
N LEU A 118 -0.62 6.44 3.45
CA LEU A 118 -0.15 5.25 4.17
C LEU A 118 -1.38 4.59 4.81
N PHE A 119 -1.60 3.32 4.47
CA PHE A 119 -2.71 2.52 5.00
C PHE A 119 -2.22 1.34 5.81
N VAL A 120 -3.06 0.92 6.75
CA VAL A 120 -2.95 -0.37 7.44
C VAL A 120 -4.30 -1.07 7.41
N GLU A 121 -4.34 -2.31 6.96
CA GLU A 121 -5.48 -3.21 7.11
C GLU A 121 -5.26 -4.06 8.35
N VAL A 122 -6.23 -4.04 9.26
CA VAL A 122 -6.26 -4.88 10.48
C VAL A 122 -7.26 -5.99 10.26
N TYR A 123 -6.83 -7.23 10.34
CA TYR A 123 -7.67 -8.40 10.02
C TYR A 123 -7.33 -9.61 10.91
N GLY A 124 -8.05 -10.70 10.71
CA GLY A 124 -7.90 -11.93 11.46
C GLY A 124 -9.06 -12.20 12.40
N ASN A 125 -8.93 -13.22 13.23
CA ASN A 125 -9.94 -13.58 14.24
C ASN A 125 -9.60 -12.93 15.58
N ALA A 126 -10.01 -11.68 15.78
CA ALA A 126 -9.71 -10.90 16.96
C ALA A 126 -10.73 -11.09 18.11
N ALA A 127 -11.61 -12.09 18.05
CA ALA A 127 -12.56 -12.37 19.12
C ALA A 127 -11.82 -12.63 20.46
N GLY A 128 -12.19 -11.90 21.50
CA GLY A 128 -11.52 -11.96 22.80
C GLY A 128 -10.22 -11.13 22.90
N LEU A 129 -9.88 -10.34 21.88
CA LEU A 129 -8.76 -9.42 21.91
C LEU A 129 -9.27 -7.97 21.91
N ASN A 130 -8.91 -7.20 22.94
CA ASN A 130 -9.20 -5.78 23.04
C ASN A 130 -7.95 -4.97 22.66
N TYR A 131 -8.05 -4.21 21.58
CA TYR A 131 -6.99 -3.33 21.10
C TYR A 131 -7.55 -1.98 20.65
N LYS A 132 -6.70 -1.00 20.57
CA LYS A 132 -7.02 0.33 20.07
C LYS A 132 -5.91 0.78 19.14
N LEU A 133 -6.28 1.41 18.02
CA LEU A 133 -5.29 2.05 17.15
C LEU A 133 -4.76 3.33 17.78
N ASN A 134 -3.50 3.62 17.48
CA ASN A 134 -2.89 4.90 17.79
C ASN A 134 -3.71 6.04 17.16
N GLY A 135 -3.81 7.16 17.87
CA GLY A 135 -4.64 8.30 17.47
C GLY A 135 -4.24 8.98 16.16
N ASP A 136 -3.12 8.61 15.56
CA ASP A 136 -2.68 9.09 14.24
C ASP A 136 -3.33 8.36 13.06
N TRP A 137 -4.07 7.29 13.34
CA TRP A 137 -4.81 6.53 12.34
C TRP A 137 -6.29 6.86 12.40
N GLU A 138 -6.94 6.83 11.25
CA GLU A 138 -8.40 6.96 11.14
C GLU A 138 -8.96 5.87 10.22
N GLU A 139 -10.16 5.39 10.53
CA GLU A 139 -10.84 4.36 9.76
C GLU A 139 -11.26 4.90 8.39
N VAL A 140 -10.95 4.15 7.34
CA VAL A 140 -11.35 4.47 5.97
C VAL A 140 -12.76 3.94 5.74
N THR A 141 -13.70 4.87 5.53
CA THR A 141 -15.08 4.55 5.21
C THR A 141 -15.39 4.83 3.74
N GLY A 142 -16.46 4.23 3.22
CA GLY A 142 -16.92 4.48 1.85
C GLY A 142 -16.14 3.72 0.76
N LEU A 143 -15.44 2.66 1.13
CA LEU A 143 -14.86 1.72 0.17
C LEU A 143 -15.96 1.11 -0.72
N GLN A 144 -15.70 1.00 -2.01
CA GLN A 144 -16.60 0.42 -3.00
C GLN A 144 -16.21 -1.02 -3.35
N LYS A 145 -15.01 -1.43 -2.98
CA LYS A 145 -14.45 -2.74 -3.23
C LYS A 145 -14.10 -3.47 -1.93
N GLN A 146 -13.94 -4.77 -2.03
CA GLN A 146 -13.55 -5.60 -0.89
C GLN A 146 -12.07 -5.40 -0.57
N LEU A 147 -11.77 -5.44 0.72
CA LEU A 147 -10.40 -5.44 1.21
C LEU A 147 -9.69 -6.75 0.87
N PRO A 148 -8.38 -6.74 0.61
CA PRO A 148 -7.60 -7.93 0.28
C PRO A 148 -7.76 -9.09 1.28
N ASN A 149 -7.87 -8.78 2.57
CA ASN A 149 -7.97 -9.77 3.65
C ASN A 149 -9.30 -9.70 4.43
N GLY A 150 -10.22 -8.81 4.04
CA GLY A 150 -11.56 -8.71 4.64
C GLY A 150 -11.60 -8.08 6.04
N GLY A 151 -10.56 -7.33 6.40
CA GLY A 151 -10.45 -6.66 7.69
C GLY A 151 -11.09 -5.27 7.74
N THR A 152 -10.51 -4.40 8.55
CA THR A 152 -10.82 -2.96 8.62
C THR A 152 -9.61 -2.17 8.14
N LEU A 153 -9.83 -1.20 7.27
CA LEU A 153 -8.78 -0.36 6.71
C LEU A 153 -8.66 0.94 7.50
N TYR A 154 -7.44 1.33 7.79
CA TYR A 154 -7.11 2.61 8.40
C TYR A 154 -6.11 3.36 7.53
N VAL A 155 -6.18 4.69 7.55
CA VAL A 155 -5.22 5.58 6.88
C VAL A 155 -4.52 6.44 7.92
N TYR A 156 -3.23 6.64 7.74
CA TYR A 156 -2.48 7.61 8.55
C TYR A 156 -2.95 9.02 8.20
N LYS A 157 -3.36 9.80 9.19
CA LYS A 157 -4.02 11.11 9.02
C LYS A 157 -3.24 12.11 8.19
N THR A 158 -1.90 12.03 8.27
CA THR A 158 -1.03 12.91 7.50
C THR A 158 -0.49 12.17 6.28
N PRO A 159 -0.79 12.58 5.05
CA PRO A 159 -0.21 11.97 3.87
C PRO A 159 1.31 12.03 3.87
N MET A 160 1.93 10.97 3.38
CA MET A 160 3.37 10.85 3.23
C MET A 160 3.85 11.73 2.07
N THR A 161 4.91 12.48 2.30
CA THR A 161 5.61 13.28 1.28
C THR A 161 7.11 13.01 1.38
N SER A 162 7.89 13.48 0.42
CA SER A 162 9.35 13.36 0.48
C SER A 162 9.97 14.01 1.73
N GLY A 163 9.27 14.96 2.34
CA GLY A 163 9.76 15.68 3.52
C GLY A 163 9.37 15.07 4.87
N ASN A 164 8.38 14.17 4.92
CA ASN A 164 7.86 13.64 6.19
C ASN A 164 7.70 12.12 6.24
N SER A 165 8.05 11.40 5.18
CA SER A 165 7.73 9.96 5.10
C SER A 165 8.75 9.06 5.77
N ILE A 166 9.99 9.49 5.98
CA ILE A 166 10.98 8.65 6.67
C ILE A 166 10.65 8.62 8.16
N GLY A 167 10.42 7.41 8.68
CA GLY A 167 10.08 7.26 10.09
C GLY A 167 9.46 5.90 10.44
N THR A 168 9.08 5.80 11.71
CA THR A 168 8.37 4.64 12.25
C THR A 168 6.98 5.08 12.68
N TYR A 169 5.97 4.34 12.27
CA TYR A 169 4.56 4.63 12.44
C TYR A 169 3.91 3.52 13.28
N PRO A 170 3.82 3.68 14.62
CA PRO A 170 3.21 2.68 15.50
C PRO A 170 1.72 2.56 15.16
N ILE A 171 1.21 1.33 15.18
CA ILE A 171 -0.17 1.04 14.81
C ILE A 171 -1.08 1.01 16.03
N LEU A 172 -0.68 0.33 17.10
CA LEU A 172 -1.48 0.19 18.30
C LEU A 172 -1.19 1.28 19.34
N ASP A 173 -2.23 1.74 20.01
CA ASP A 173 -2.14 2.67 21.13
C ASP A 173 -1.46 1.99 22.33
N GLY A 174 -0.45 2.65 22.90
CA GLY A 174 0.31 2.13 24.03
C GLY A 174 1.13 0.86 23.73
N ASN A 175 1.23 0.43 22.46
CA ASN A 175 1.99 -0.76 22.05
C ASN A 175 1.55 -2.02 22.80
N GLN A 176 0.25 -2.19 22.96
CA GLN A 176 -0.32 -3.31 23.72
C GLN A 176 -1.72 -3.68 23.26
N LEU A 177 -2.14 -4.89 23.65
CA LEU A 177 -3.52 -5.32 23.64
C LEU A 177 -3.87 -6.00 24.96
N THR A 178 -5.16 -6.23 25.21
CA THR A 178 -5.63 -6.93 26.41
C THR A 178 -6.51 -8.10 26.00
N VAL A 179 -6.31 -9.26 26.64
CA VAL A 179 -7.21 -10.40 26.50
C VAL A 179 -8.50 -10.10 27.27
N ASP A 180 -9.64 -10.25 26.62
CA ASP A 180 -10.94 -9.94 27.22
C ASP A 180 -11.23 -10.84 28.44
N LEU A 181 -11.84 -10.26 29.48
CA LEU A 181 -12.20 -10.99 30.72
C LEU A 181 -13.43 -11.89 30.53
N THR A 182 -14.29 -11.56 29.60
CA THR A 182 -15.63 -12.14 29.48
C THR A 182 -15.81 -12.95 28.21
N THR A 183 -15.06 -12.60 27.17
CA THR A 183 -15.07 -13.31 25.88
C THR A 183 -13.84 -14.20 25.79
N PRO A 184 -14.01 -15.54 25.89
CA PRO A 184 -12.88 -16.45 25.76
C PRO A 184 -12.18 -16.26 24.40
N LEU A 185 -10.86 -16.35 24.38
CA LEU A 185 -10.11 -16.44 23.13
C LEU A 185 -10.61 -17.66 22.35
N ALA A 186 -10.95 -17.44 21.09
CA ALA A 186 -11.22 -18.54 20.18
C ALA A 186 -9.93 -19.32 19.89
N GLN A 187 -10.06 -20.60 19.64
CA GLN A 187 -8.93 -21.37 19.11
C GLN A 187 -8.47 -20.71 17.80
N ASN A 188 -7.19 -20.39 17.69
CA ASN A 188 -6.60 -19.63 16.58
C ASN A 188 -7.03 -18.15 16.52
N SER A 189 -7.26 -17.48 17.65
CA SER A 189 -7.37 -16.03 17.69
C SER A 189 -6.11 -15.40 17.08
N SER A 190 -6.29 -14.40 16.25
CA SER A 190 -5.19 -13.72 15.58
C SER A 190 -5.52 -12.26 15.31
N LEU A 191 -4.54 -11.40 15.45
CA LEU A 191 -4.60 -10.01 15.04
C LEU A 191 -3.46 -9.78 14.06
N GLN A 192 -3.80 -9.55 12.81
CA GLN A 192 -2.87 -9.46 11.69
C GLN A 192 -2.96 -8.07 11.06
N PHE A 193 -1.87 -7.65 10.43
CA PHE A 193 -1.74 -6.34 9.83
C PHE A 193 -1.14 -6.48 8.43
N ASN A 194 -1.61 -5.63 7.50
CA ASN A 194 -0.93 -5.37 6.24
C ASN A 194 -0.81 -3.87 6.05
N ALA A 195 0.30 -3.42 5.48
CA ALA A 195 0.53 -2.01 5.20
C ALA A 195 0.58 -1.76 3.70
N TYR A 196 0.09 -0.58 3.27
CA TYR A 196 0.02 -0.21 1.86
C TYR A 196 0.39 1.27 1.67
N LEU A 197 1.02 1.57 0.54
CA LEU A 197 1.24 2.94 0.07
C LEU A 197 0.57 3.12 -1.29
N CYS A 198 -0.26 4.14 -1.42
CA CYS A 198 -0.88 4.52 -2.67
C CYS A 198 -0.78 6.02 -2.87
N GLN A 199 -0.41 6.47 -4.07
CA GLN A 199 -0.33 7.89 -4.37
C GLN A 199 -1.63 8.64 -4.06
N THR A 200 -1.52 9.90 -3.67
CA THR A 200 -2.69 10.77 -3.44
C THR A 200 -3.20 11.40 -4.74
N THR A 201 -2.30 11.65 -5.69
CA THR A 201 -2.59 12.35 -6.94
C THR A 201 -3.55 11.55 -7.82
N GLY A 202 -4.60 12.20 -8.28
CA GLY A 202 -5.61 11.59 -9.15
C GLY A 202 -6.82 11.00 -8.41
N PHE A 203 -6.82 11.02 -7.08
CA PHE A 203 -7.91 10.49 -6.27
C PHE A 203 -8.58 11.57 -5.41
N SER A 204 -9.89 11.47 -5.26
CA SER A 204 -10.69 12.41 -4.47
C SER A 204 -10.66 12.13 -2.97
N SER A 205 -10.27 10.92 -2.57
CA SER A 205 -10.22 10.47 -1.17
C SER A 205 -9.27 9.30 -0.98
N ALA A 206 -8.94 8.99 0.27
CA ALA A 206 -8.17 7.80 0.64
C ALA A 206 -8.89 6.51 0.23
N ALA A 207 -10.22 6.44 0.39
CA ALA A 207 -11.02 5.30 -0.05
C ALA A 207 -10.91 5.07 -1.57
N ALA A 208 -11.08 6.13 -2.37
CA ALA A 208 -10.95 6.02 -3.83
C ALA A 208 -9.55 5.58 -4.27
N ALA A 209 -8.51 6.07 -3.58
CA ALA A 209 -7.14 5.67 -3.84
C ALA A 209 -6.92 4.18 -3.54
N PHE A 210 -7.39 3.72 -2.37
CA PHE A 210 -7.24 2.31 -1.98
C PHE A 210 -8.00 1.38 -2.93
N ASP A 211 -9.25 1.69 -3.25
CA ASP A 211 -10.07 0.91 -4.19
C ASP A 211 -9.41 0.77 -5.57
N ALA A 212 -8.77 1.83 -6.05
CA ALA A 212 -8.08 1.81 -7.34
C ALA A 212 -6.78 1.02 -7.31
N CYS A 213 -6.00 1.10 -6.21
CA CYS A 213 -4.69 0.49 -6.10
C CYS A 213 -4.76 -0.98 -5.68
N PHE A 214 -5.66 -1.35 -4.75
CA PHE A 214 -5.62 -2.62 -4.03
C PHE A 214 -6.99 -3.32 -3.91
N GLY A 215 -8.11 -2.63 -4.13
CA GLY A 215 -9.45 -3.20 -4.00
C GLY A 215 -9.71 -4.32 -5.04
N LYS A 216 -10.31 -5.41 -4.57
CA LYS A 216 -10.67 -6.61 -5.37
C LYS A 216 -12.09 -6.54 -5.91
#